data_1c941af548795ee46adc2f405fcc0eca
#
_entry.id   1c941af548795ee46adc2f405fcc0eca
#
_cell.length_a   1.000
_cell.length_b   1.000
_cell.length_c   1.000
_cell.angle_alpha   90.00
_cell.angle_beta   90.00
_cell.angle_gamma   90.00
#
_symmetry.space_group_name_H-M   'P 1'
#
loop_
_entity.id
_entity.type
_entity.pdbx_description
1 polymer ?
#
loop_
_entity_poly.entity_id
_entity_poly.type
_entity_poly.pdbx_seq_one_letter_code
_entity_poly.pdbx_strand_id
1 'polypeptide(L)'
;MALPLILVPAGCSTGGSKQVRRPGIAPRLSAVQEEQTRQCLANLAGTGVMFERLPDRSYGGGCSAIGAVKLIDIGVPVSNLGAMTCGLASNFSAWARYGATPAARQILGGELIKIETFGTYNCRPIAGSARLSEHGRANAVDISAFLLADGRRIDIRNGWNSSDEKVREFLRIVRASACKRFRTVLSPDYNAAHHDHLHFDNGGRGGYCR
;
A
#
# COMPACT_ATOMS: atom_id res chain seq x y z
N MET A 1 19.55 82.93 -15.37
CA MET A 1 19.36 81.81 -16.29
C MET A 1 19.70 80.54 -15.54
N ALA A 2 18.70 79.82 -15.10
CA ALA A 2 18.87 78.56 -14.31
C ALA A 2 18.53 77.40 -15.20
N LEU A 3 19.46 76.46 -15.35
CA LEU A 3 19.30 75.21 -16.13
C LEU A 3 18.65 74.14 -15.24
N PRO A 4 17.64 73.41 -15.67
CA PRO A 4 17.08 72.31 -14.90
C PRO A 4 17.90 71.02 -15.04
N LEU A 5 18.21 70.42 -13.91
CA LEU A 5 18.85 69.11 -13.80
C LEU A 5 17.81 68.02 -14.03
N ILE A 6 17.98 67.19 -15.09
CA ILE A 6 17.10 66.08 -15.35
C ILE A 6 17.68 64.84 -14.64
N LEU A 7 16.96 64.29 -13.63
CA LEU A 7 17.23 63.01 -13.01
C LEU A 7 16.62 61.89 -13.85
N VAL A 8 17.46 60.98 -14.33
CA VAL A 8 17.01 59.75 -14.98
C VAL A 8 16.93 58.64 -13.89
N PRO A 9 15.79 57.95 -13.71
CA PRO A 9 15.74 56.83 -12.79
C PRO A 9 16.37 55.57 -13.42
N ALA A 10 17.36 54.98 -12.72
CA ALA A 10 17.95 53.68 -13.05
C ALA A 10 16.96 52.59 -12.70
N GLY A 11 16.34 51.97 -13.71
CA GLY A 11 15.51 50.80 -13.55
C GLY A 11 16.37 49.52 -13.27
N CYS A 12 16.29 49.01 -12.04
CA CYS A 12 16.81 47.67 -11.73
C CYS A 12 15.87 46.60 -12.29
N SER A 13 16.24 45.99 -13.41
CA SER A 13 15.58 44.78 -13.90
C SER A 13 16.05 43.56 -13.09
N THR A 14 15.21 43.10 -12.15
CA THR A 14 15.41 41.82 -11.49
C THR A 14 15.07 40.70 -12.44
N GLY A 15 16.06 40.21 -13.19
CA GLY A 15 15.98 38.99 -13.96
C GLY A 15 15.84 37.79 -13.03
N GLY A 16 14.59 37.34 -12.78
CA GLY A 16 14.31 36.10 -12.08
C GLY A 16 14.84 34.91 -12.91
N SER A 17 15.99 34.38 -12.54
CA SER A 17 16.46 33.11 -13.10
C SER A 17 15.49 32.01 -12.72
N LYS A 18 14.72 31.50 -13.69
CA LYS A 18 13.97 30.25 -13.53
C LYS A 18 14.97 29.13 -13.24
N GLN A 19 15.13 28.78 -11.97
CA GLN A 19 15.88 27.60 -11.56
C GLN A 19 15.20 26.38 -12.18
N VAL A 20 15.81 25.84 -13.26
CA VAL A 20 15.44 24.56 -13.82
C VAL A 20 15.72 23.52 -12.74
N ARG A 21 14.66 23.02 -12.09
CA ARG A 21 14.78 21.91 -11.13
C ARG A 21 15.39 20.73 -11.89
N ARG A 22 16.66 20.43 -11.61
CA ARG A 22 17.30 19.19 -12.08
C ARG A 22 16.41 18.01 -11.63
N PRO A 23 16.14 17.02 -12.50
CA PRO A 23 15.47 15.80 -12.07
C PRO A 23 16.21 15.23 -10.86
N GLY A 24 15.54 15.14 -9.72
CA GLY A 24 16.12 14.56 -8.52
C GLY A 24 16.59 13.14 -8.84
N ILE A 25 17.82 12.81 -8.48
CA ILE A 25 18.32 11.42 -8.55
C ILE A 25 17.32 10.58 -7.74
N ALA A 26 16.76 9.56 -8.37
CA ALA A 26 15.87 8.63 -7.66
C ALA A 26 16.59 8.13 -6.39
N PRO A 27 15.93 8.10 -5.23
CA PRO A 27 16.53 7.59 -4.01
C PRO A 27 17.01 6.15 -4.27
N ARG A 28 18.29 5.93 -4.17
CA ARG A 28 18.87 4.58 -4.25
C ARG A 28 18.79 3.93 -2.88
N LEU A 29 18.54 2.65 -2.87
CA LEU A 29 18.70 1.85 -1.66
C LEU A 29 20.15 1.93 -1.17
N SER A 30 20.36 1.96 0.13
CA SER A 30 21.69 1.71 0.69
C SER A 30 22.10 0.25 0.43
N ALA A 31 23.39 -0.05 0.49
CA ALA A 31 23.88 -1.42 0.29
C ALA A 31 23.20 -2.44 1.24
N VAL A 32 22.89 -2.02 2.46
CA VAL A 32 22.17 -2.85 3.43
C VAL A 32 20.71 -3.10 2.98
N GLN A 33 20.03 -2.08 2.47
CA GLN A 33 18.66 -2.23 1.97
C GLN A 33 18.61 -3.06 0.68
N GLU A 34 19.62 -2.94 -0.19
CA GLU A 34 19.76 -3.79 -1.39
C GLU A 34 19.91 -5.25 -1.00
N GLU A 35 20.76 -5.55 -0.02
CA GLU A 35 20.95 -6.91 0.50
C GLU A 35 19.66 -7.47 1.12
N GLN A 36 18.98 -6.67 1.96
CA GLN A 36 17.70 -7.05 2.56
C GLN A 36 16.62 -7.33 1.49
N THR A 37 16.58 -6.50 0.44
CA THR A 37 15.65 -6.70 -0.68
C THR A 37 15.98 -7.98 -1.44
N ARG A 38 17.26 -8.25 -1.73
CA ARG A 38 17.71 -9.47 -2.39
C ARG A 38 17.33 -10.71 -1.59
N GLN A 39 17.59 -10.71 -0.29
CA GLN A 39 17.22 -11.81 0.61
C GLN A 39 15.69 -12.00 0.67
N CYS A 40 14.92 -10.91 0.74
CA CYS A 40 13.46 -10.98 0.71
C CYS A 40 12.95 -11.63 -0.59
N LEU A 41 13.50 -11.23 -1.74
CA LEU A 41 13.11 -11.79 -3.05
C LEU A 41 13.43 -13.29 -3.15
N ALA A 42 14.59 -13.72 -2.65
CA ALA A 42 14.96 -15.13 -2.60
C ALA A 42 13.99 -15.94 -1.71
N ASN A 43 13.66 -15.39 -0.54
CA ASN A 43 12.70 -16.02 0.38
C ASN A 43 11.30 -16.10 -0.25
N LEU A 44 10.82 -15.01 -0.89
CA LEU A 44 9.51 -14.98 -1.55
C LEU A 44 9.43 -16.04 -2.66
N ALA A 45 10.47 -16.13 -3.51
CA ALA A 45 10.55 -17.17 -4.55
C ALA A 45 10.50 -18.59 -3.97
N GLY A 46 11.17 -18.83 -2.83
CA GLY A 46 11.16 -20.12 -2.13
C GLY A 46 9.80 -20.56 -1.59
N THR A 47 8.81 -19.65 -1.51
CA THR A 47 7.44 -19.97 -1.05
C THR A 47 6.52 -20.48 -2.16
N GLY A 48 6.97 -20.56 -3.42
CA GLY A 48 6.15 -20.92 -4.58
C GLY A 48 5.23 -19.78 -5.07
N VAL A 49 5.46 -18.56 -4.61
CA VAL A 49 4.76 -17.36 -5.11
C VAL A 49 5.38 -16.93 -6.44
N MET A 50 4.54 -16.70 -7.45
CA MET A 50 4.98 -16.11 -8.73
C MET A 50 4.88 -14.60 -8.67
N PHE A 51 5.96 -13.92 -9.03
CA PHE A 51 6.01 -12.46 -9.07
C PHE A 51 6.95 -11.94 -10.16
N GLU A 52 6.74 -10.70 -10.57
CA GLU A 52 7.62 -9.95 -11.45
C GLU A 52 8.33 -8.87 -10.62
N ARG A 53 9.66 -8.76 -10.76
CA ARG A 53 10.42 -7.67 -10.17
C ARG A 53 10.21 -6.40 -10.99
N LEU A 54 9.83 -5.32 -10.31
CA LEU A 54 9.60 -4.03 -10.97
C LEU A 54 10.85 -3.15 -10.89
N PRO A 55 11.08 -2.27 -11.90
CA PRO A 55 12.16 -1.30 -11.83
C PRO A 55 11.90 -0.29 -10.72
N ASP A 56 12.95 0.13 -10.04
CA ASP A 56 12.88 1.18 -9.02
C ASP A 56 12.41 2.49 -9.63
N ARG A 57 11.40 3.10 -9.02
CA ARG A 57 10.80 4.36 -9.46
C ARG A 57 10.62 5.33 -8.31
N SER A 58 10.89 6.62 -8.58
CA SER A 58 10.53 7.75 -7.73
C SER A 58 9.59 8.68 -8.49
N TYR A 59 8.48 9.06 -7.85
CA TYR A 59 7.40 9.84 -8.49
C TYR A 59 7.32 11.29 -7.97
N GLY A 60 8.30 11.71 -7.15
CA GLY A 60 8.27 13.01 -6.49
C GLY A 60 7.39 13.02 -5.22
N GLY A 61 7.43 14.12 -4.47
CA GLY A 61 6.64 14.25 -3.22
C GLY A 61 6.94 13.20 -2.15
N GLY A 62 8.05 12.46 -2.26
CA GLY A 62 8.38 11.33 -1.39
C GLY A 62 7.76 9.99 -1.81
N CYS A 63 6.96 9.98 -2.90
CA CYS A 63 6.36 8.76 -3.44
C CYS A 63 7.38 7.92 -4.21
N SER A 64 7.34 6.61 -4.02
CA SER A 64 8.30 5.69 -4.64
C SER A 64 7.77 4.26 -4.70
N ALA A 65 8.33 3.48 -5.64
CA ALA A 65 8.23 2.03 -5.68
C ALA A 65 9.67 1.50 -5.82
N ILE A 66 10.33 1.25 -4.70
CA ILE A 66 11.73 0.83 -4.62
C ILE A 66 11.79 -0.60 -4.08
N GLY A 67 12.58 -1.47 -4.72
CA GLY A 67 12.62 -2.90 -4.39
C GLY A 67 11.25 -3.57 -4.51
N ALA A 68 10.42 -3.07 -5.43
CA ALA A 68 9.05 -3.49 -5.57
C ALA A 68 8.89 -4.69 -6.52
N VAL A 69 7.83 -5.45 -6.28
CA VAL A 69 7.38 -6.55 -7.12
C VAL A 69 5.91 -6.37 -7.48
N LYS A 70 5.49 -7.05 -8.54
CA LYS A 70 4.08 -7.31 -8.87
C LYS A 70 3.82 -8.79 -8.63
N LEU A 71 2.90 -9.11 -7.75
CA LEU A 71 2.46 -10.50 -7.54
C LEU A 71 1.63 -10.96 -8.74
N ILE A 72 1.92 -12.16 -9.24
CA ILE A 72 1.27 -12.79 -10.39
C ILE A 72 0.38 -13.93 -9.91
N ASP A 73 0.92 -14.84 -9.09
CA ASP A 73 0.18 -15.95 -8.50
C ASP A 73 0.64 -16.19 -7.07
N ILE A 74 -0.31 -16.22 -6.15
CA ILE A 74 -0.09 -16.49 -4.72
C ILE A 74 -0.91 -17.69 -4.22
N GLY A 75 -1.50 -18.46 -5.15
CA GLY A 75 -2.38 -19.59 -4.85
C GLY A 75 -3.86 -19.21 -4.70
N VAL A 76 -4.21 -17.94 -4.72
CA VAL A 76 -5.57 -17.42 -4.84
C VAL A 76 -5.54 -16.16 -5.71
N PRO A 77 -6.42 -16.01 -6.71
CA PRO A 77 -6.54 -14.81 -7.53
C PRO A 77 -6.79 -13.55 -6.70
N VAL A 78 -6.13 -12.45 -7.06
CA VAL A 78 -6.31 -11.15 -6.40
C VAL A 78 -6.49 -10.06 -7.45
N SER A 79 -7.50 -9.20 -7.29
CA SER A 79 -7.70 -8.07 -8.19
C SER A 79 -6.98 -6.80 -7.72
N ASN A 80 -6.63 -5.92 -8.69
CA ASN A 80 -6.05 -4.59 -8.48
C ASN A 80 -4.71 -4.56 -7.73
N LEU A 81 -3.92 -5.63 -7.77
CA LEU A 81 -2.56 -5.57 -7.24
C LEU A 81 -1.64 -4.83 -8.21
N GLY A 82 -1.06 -3.74 -7.73
CA GLY A 82 0.01 -3.00 -8.38
C GLY A 82 1.37 -3.30 -7.77
N ALA A 83 2.26 -2.29 -7.78
CA ALA A 83 3.55 -2.39 -7.12
C ALA A 83 3.41 -2.61 -5.62
N MET A 84 4.21 -3.52 -5.07
CA MET A 84 4.32 -3.81 -3.64
C MET A 84 5.80 -3.94 -3.26
N THR A 85 6.22 -3.38 -2.13
CA THR A 85 7.55 -3.73 -1.59
C THR A 85 7.62 -5.24 -1.37
N CYS A 86 8.80 -5.84 -1.52
CA CYS A 86 8.96 -7.28 -1.30
C CYS A 86 8.45 -7.74 0.07
N GLY A 87 8.69 -6.96 1.12
CA GLY A 87 8.20 -7.29 2.47
C GLY A 87 6.67 -7.30 2.57
N LEU A 88 5.99 -6.32 1.92
CA LEU A 88 4.54 -6.31 1.85
C LEU A 88 4.01 -7.52 1.07
N ALA A 89 4.60 -7.82 -0.10
CA ALA A 89 4.23 -8.96 -0.94
C ALA A 89 4.35 -10.29 -0.20
N SER A 90 5.45 -10.48 0.55
CA SER A 90 5.67 -11.67 1.37
C SER A 90 4.60 -11.82 2.46
N ASN A 91 4.34 -10.75 3.23
CA ASN A 91 3.33 -10.77 4.28
C ASN A 91 1.92 -10.99 3.73
N PHE A 92 1.60 -10.35 2.59
CA PHE A 92 0.30 -10.48 1.95
C PHE A 92 0.06 -11.91 1.42
N SER A 93 1.03 -12.49 0.73
CA SER A 93 0.94 -13.88 0.22
C SER A 93 0.81 -14.88 1.38
N ALA A 94 1.58 -14.71 2.45
CA ALA A 94 1.48 -15.56 3.64
C ALA A 94 0.12 -15.38 4.36
N TRP A 95 -0.39 -14.16 4.45
CA TRP A 95 -1.70 -13.90 5.02
C TRP A 95 -2.84 -14.51 4.19
N ALA A 96 -2.80 -14.39 2.87
CA ALA A 96 -3.78 -15.00 1.98
C ALA A 96 -3.81 -16.53 2.15
N ARG A 97 -2.62 -17.17 2.11
CA ARG A 97 -2.47 -18.63 2.17
C ARG A 97 -2.79 -19.22 3.55
N TYR A 98 -2.30 -18.61 4.63
CA TYR A 98 -2.36 -19.17 5.98
C TYR A 98 -3.36 -18.47 6.91
N GLY A 99 -3.97 -17.39 6.46
CA GLY A 99 -4.99 -16.64 7.18
C GLY A 99 -6.35 -16.68 6.50
N ALA A 100 -6.49 -16.02 5.36
CA ALA A 100 -7.78 -15.84 4.69
C ALA A 100 -8.36 -17.14 4.13
N THR A 101 -7.56 -17.92 3.38
CA THR A 101 -8.03 -19.17 2.76
C THR A 101 -8.52 -20.21 3.77
N PRO A 102 -7.77 -20.56 4.82
CA PRO A 102 -8.28 -21.52 5.81
C PRO A 102 -9.46 -20.97 6.61
N ALA A 103 -9.50 -19.66 6.91
CA ALA A 103 -10.64 -19.06 7.60
C ALA A 103 -11.94 -19.16 6.79
N ALA A 104 -11.87 -18.95 5.47
CA ALA A 104 -13.03 -19.10 4.60
C ALA A 104 -13.60 -20.53 4.64
N ARG A 105 -12.73 -21.53 4.56
CA ARG A 105 -13.14 -22.94 4.67
C ARG A 105 -13.74 -23.28 6.04
N GLN A 106 -13.08 -22.89 7.11
CA GLN A 106 -13.45 -23.27 8.48
C GLN A 106 -14.72 -22.57 8.97
N ILE A 107 -14.88 -21.28 8.67
CA ILE A 107 -15.95 -20.45 9.22
C ILE A 107 -17.13 -20.38 8.26
N LEU A 108 -16.85 -20.08 6.98
CA LEU A 108 -17.89 -19.89 5.97
C LEU A 108 -18.29 -21.20 5.26
N GLY A 109 -17.49 -22.28 5.44
CA GLY A 109 -17.71 -23.56 4.76
C GLY A 109 -17.54 -23.47 3.23
N GLY A 110 -16.82 -22.46 2.73
CA GLY A 110 -16.63 -22.20 1.30
C GLY A 110 -15.16 -22.05 0.90
N GLU A 111 -14.87 -22.43 -0.34
CA GLU A 111 -13.54 -22.24 -0.93
C GLU A 111 -13.35 -20.77 -1.32
N LEU A 112 -12.26 -20.13 -0.89
CA LEU A 112 -11.91 -18.78 -1.31
C LEU A 112 -11.32 -18.82 -2.72
N ILE A 113 -12.00 -18.24 -3.70
CA ILE A 113 -11.56 -18.22 -5.11
C ILE A 113 -11.03 -16.85 -5.55
N LYS A 114 -11.22 -15.78 -4.78
CA LYS A 114 -10.69 -14.46 -5.11
C LYS A 114 -10.66 -13.54 -3.89
N ILE A 115 -9.59 -12.74 -3.79
CA ILE A 115 -9.50 -11.58 -2.90
C ILE A 115 -9.62 -10.31 -3.76
N GLU A 116 -10.51 -9.40 -3.39
CA GLU A 116 -10.67 -8.10 -4.05
C GLU A 116 -9.98 -7.01 -3.23
N THR A 117 -9.27 -6.11 -3.92
CA THR A 117 -8.55 -4.99 -3.29
C THR A 117 -8.89 -3.67 -3.96
N PHE A 118 -8.75 -2.56 -3.22
CA PHE A 118 -8.77 -1.21 -3.80
C PHE A 118 -7.39 -0.81 -4.34
N GLY A 119 -6.38 -1.65 -4.15
CA GLY A 119 -5.05 -1.46 -4.72
C GLY A 119 -3.94 -1.35 -3.67
N THR A 120 -2.72 -1.13 -4.19
CA THR A 120 -1.49 -1.13 -3.39
C THR A 120 -0.73 0.19 -3.46
N TYR A 121 -0.56 0.75 -4.66
CA TYR A 121 0.16 2.00 -4.85
C TYR A 121 -0.78 3.17 -5.14
N ASN A 122 -0.67 4.22 -4.33
CA ASN A 122 -1.36 5.49 -4.54
C ASN A 122 -0.56 6.63 -3.89
N CYS A 123 -0.05 7.56 -4.72
CA CYS A 123 0.74 8.70 -4.24
C CYS A 123 -0.16 9.77 -3.63
N ARG A 124 -0.43 9.66 -2.34
CA ARG A 124 -1.26 10.62 -1.59
C ARG A 124 -0.81 10.74 -0.13
N PRO A 125 -1.10 11.85 0.54
CA PRO A 125 -0.97 11.92 1.99
C PRO A 125 -2.03 11.06 2.70
N ILE A 126 -1.81 10.79 3.97
CA ILE A 126 -2.83 10.25 4.88
C ILE A 126 -3.94 11.29 5.02
N ALA A 127 -5.19 10.87 4.97
CA ALA A 127 -6.35 11.75 5.12
C ALA A 127 -6.24 12.62 6.40
N GLY A 128 -6.37 13.94 6.24
CA GLY A 128 -6.25 14.90 7.34
C GLY A 128 -4.80 15.14 7.83
N SER A 129 -3.78 14.73 7.09
CA SER A 129 -2.37 14.86 7.49
C SER A 129 -1.48 15.25 6.31
N ALA A 130 -0.36 15.93 6.59
CA ALA A 130 0.71 16.16 5.61
C ALA A 130 1.65 14.95 5.43
N ARG A 131 1.50 13.91 6.25
CA ARG A 131 2.35 12.71 6.18
C ARG A 131 1.97 11.86 4.98
N LEU A 132 2.97 11.39 4.24
CA LEU A 132 2.77 10.47 3.13
C LEU A 132 2.18 9.13 3.63
N SER A 133 1.16 8.64 2.93
CA SER A 133 0.61 7.31 3.14
C SER A 133 1.63 6.22 2.72
N GLU A 134 1.59 5.06 3.36
CA GLU A 134 2.40 3.90 2.96
C GLU A 134 2.03 3.39 1.55
N HIS A 135 0.82 3.65 1.06
CA HIS A 135 0.48 3.45 -0.36
C HIS A 135 1.41 4.22 -1.29
N GLY A 136 1.83 5.43 -0.92
CA GLY A 136 2.77 6.24 -1.69
C GLY A 136 4.19 5.65 -1.77
N ARG A 137 4.48 4.62 -0.97
CA ARG A 137 5.74 3.86 -0.98
C ARG A 137 5.58 2.43 -1.48
N ALA A 138 4.44 2.10 -2.10
CA ALA A 138 4.07 0.73 -2.47
C ALA A 138 4.13 -0.25 -1.27
N ASN A 139 3.84 0.23 -0.07
CA ASN A 139 4.04 -0.50 1.18
C ASN A 139 2.72 -0.72 1.96
N ALA A 140 1.58 -0.62 1.28
CA ALA A 140 0.24 -0.86 1.80
C ALA A 140 -0.66 -1.55 0.78
N VAL A 141 -1.72 -2.21 1.26
CA VAL A 141 -2.79 -2.83 0.48
C VAL A 141 -4.13 -2.68 1.20
N ASP A 142 -5.19 -2.35 0.44
CA ASP A 142 -6.55 -2.20 0.94
C ASP A 142 -7.42 -3.36 0.45
N ILE A 143 -7.91 -4.20 1.36
CA ILE A 143 -8.76 -5.36 1.07
C ILE A 143 -10.23 -4.95 1.13
N SER A 144 -10.97 -5.15 0.05
CA SER A 144 -12.38 -4.75 -0.05
C SER A 144 -13.38 -5.91 0.07
N ALA A 145 -13.04 -7.10 -0.45
CA ALA A 145 -13.95 -8.24 -0.41
C ALA A 145 -13.24 -9.59 -0.63
N PHE A 146 -14.00 -10.65 -0.39
CA PHE A 146 -13.64 -12.05 -0.62
C PHE A 146 -14.74 -12.71 -1.42
N LEU A 147 -14.40 -13.48 -2.47
CA LEU A 147 -15.33 -14.23 -3.30
C LEU A 147 -15.15 -15.72 -3.05
N LEU A 148 -16.23 -16.41 -2.76
CA LEU A 148 -16.26 -17.86 -2.54
C LEU A 148 -16.72 -18.61 -3.80
N ALA A 149 -16.35 -19.88 -3.90
CA ALA A 149 -16.69 -20.74 -5.03
C ALA A 149 -18.21 -20.96 -5.21
N ASP A 150 -18.99 -20.82 -4.14
CA ASP A 150 -20.45 -20.88 -4.18
C ASP A 150 -21.14 -19.58 -4.63
N GLY A 151 -20.36 -18.58 -5.04
CA GLY A 151 -20.82 -17.29 -5.53
C GLY A 151 -21.05 -16.23 -4.45
N ARG A 152 -20.94 -16.58 -3.16
CA ARG A 152 -21.02 -15.57 -2.08
C ARG A 152 -19.85 -14.60 -2.18
N ARG A 153 -20.18 -13.30 -2.11
CA ARG A 153 -19.23 -12.21 -2.02
C ARG A 153 -19.33 -11.57 -0.64
N ILE A 154 -18.28 -11.70 0.14
CA ILE A 154 -18.17 -11.15 1.50
C ILE A 154 -17.40 -9.84 1.40
N ASP A 155 -18.07 -8.70 1.33
CA ASP A 155 -17.43 -7.39 1.31
C ASP A 155 -17.29 -6.81 2.73
N ILE A 156 -16.30 -5.96 2.91
CA ILE A 156 -16.00 -5.38 4.22
C ILE A 156 -17.10 -4.41 4.66
N ARG A 157 -17.60 -3.56 3.74
CA ARG A 157 -18.60 -2.53 4.06
C ARG A 157 -19.86 -3.10 4.72
N ASN A 158 -20.46 -4.11 4.09
CA ASN A 158 -21.70 -4.69 4.55
C ASN A 158 -21.49 -5.85 5.54
N GLY A 159 -20.36 -6.55 5.40
CA GLY A 159 -20.03 -7.72 6.20
C GLY A 159 -19.53 -7.40 7.61
N TRP A 160 -18.89 -6.24 7.80
CA TRP A 160 -18.24 -5.90 9.08
C TRP A 160 -19.19 -5.91 10.26
N ASN A 161 -20.42 -5.40 10.09
CA ASN A 161 -21.49 -5.37 11.08
C ASN A 161 -22.74 -6.15 10.59
N SER A 162 -22.56 -7.16 9.73
CA SER A 162 -23.65 -8.00 9.22
C SER A 162 -24.42 -8.68 10.35
N SER A 163 -25.68 -8.98 10.14
CA SER A 163 -26.46 -9.87 11.02
C SER A 163 -25.98 -11.32 10.97
N ASP A 164 -25.32 -11.74 9.88
CA ASP A 164 -24.71 -13.06 9.76
C ASP A 164 -23.47 -13.15 10.65
N GLU A 165 -23.53 -13.96 11.69
CA GLU A 165 -22.47 -14.15 12.66
C GLU A 165 -21.21 -14.75 12.04
N LYS A 166 -21.34 -15.71 11.11
CA LYS A 166 -20.22 -16.34 10.44
C LYS A 166 -19.45 -15.34 9.56
N VAL A 167 -20.17 -14.44 8.90
CA VAL A 167 -19.54 -13.36 8.11
C VAL A 167 -18.74 -12.44 9.03
N ARG A 168 -19.33 -12.01 10.17
CA ARG A 168 -18.60 -11.18 11.13
C ARG A 168 -17.37 -11.89 11.69
N GLU A 169 -17.52 -13.14 12.11
CA GLU A 169 -16.44 -13.97 12.64
C GLU A 169 -15.30 -14.09 11.63
N PHE A 170 -15.61 -14.44 10.39
CA PHE A 170 -14.62 -14.54 9.31
C PHE A 170 -13.83 -13.24 9.17
N LEU A 171 -14.50 -12.10 9.05
CA LEU A 171 -13.84 -10.81 8.87
C LEU A 171 -12.97 -10.42 10.08
N ARG A 172 -13.41 -10.73 11.31
CA ARG A 172 -12.61 -10.50 12.51
C ARG A 172 -11.37 -11.40 12.56
N ILE A 173 -11.50 -12.67 12.15
CA ILE A 173 -10.39 -13.64 12.14
C ILE A 173 -9.35 -13.26 11.07
N VAL A 174 -9.77 -12.89 9.86
CA VAL A 174 -8.80 -12.48 8.81
C VAL A 174 -8.07 -11.19 9.21
N ARG A 175 -8.76 -10.22 9.86
CA ARG A 175 -8.11 -9.05 10.46
C ARG A 175 -7.12 -9.45 11.55
N ALA A 176 -7.50 -10.28 12.50
CA ALA A 176 -6.63 -10.73 13.59
C ALA A 176 -5.40 -11.48 13.05
N SER A 177 -5.56 -12.28 11.99
CA SER A 177 -4.45 -12.92 11.29
C SER A 177 -3.51 -11.91 10.63
N ALA A 178 -4.05 -10.80 10.07
CA ALA A 178 -3.24 -9.72 9.49
C ALA A 178 -2.41 -9.01 10.59
N CYS A 179 -2.98 -8.75 11.78
CA CYS A 179 -2.29 -8.09 12.88
C CYS A 179 -1.03 -8.84 13.36
N LYS A 180 -0.92 -10.14 13.07
CA LYS A 180 0.28 -10.94 13.37
C LYS A 180 1.40 -10.80 12.34
N ARG A 181 1.13 -10.18 11.18
CA ARG A 181 2.04 -10.13 10.03
C ARG A 181 2.40 -8.73 9.59
N PHE A 182 1.45 -7.81 9.67
CA PHE A 182 1.62 -6.43 9.25
C PHE A 182 1.92 -5.52 10.43
N ARG A 183 2.57 -4.40 10.18
CA ARG A 183 2.93 -3.44 11.23
C ARG A 183 1.75 -2.57 11.62
N THR A 184 0.90 -2.24 10.65
CA THR A 184 -0.35 -1.50 10.83
C THR A 184 -1.49 -2.27 10.17
N VAL A 185 -2.58 -2.46 10.91
CA VAL A 185 -3.84 -3.00 10.39
C VAL A 185 -4.96 -2.10 10.87
N LEU A 186 -5.71 -1.54 9.91
CA LEU A 186 -6.87 -0.70 10.19
C LEU A 186 -8.12 -1.37 9.63
N SER A 187 -9.22 -1.21 10.33
CA SER A 187 -10.52 -1.80 9.99
C SER A 187 -11.63 -0.74 10.07
N PRO A 188 -12.88 -1.05 9.73
CA PRO A 188 -14.01 -0.15 9.91
C PRO A 188 -14.19 0.39 11.33
N ASP A 189 -13.66 -0.30 12.35
CA ASP A 189 -13.69 0.17 13.74
C ASP A 189 -12.72 1.33 13.99
N TYR A 190 -11.77 1.60 13.09
CA TYR A 190 -10.77 2.63 13.30
C TYR A 190 -11.32 4.04 13.04
N ASN A 191 -11.89 4.28 11.85
CA ASN A 191 -12.52 5.56 11.49
C ASN A 191 -13.33 5.45 10.19
N ALA A 192 -14.07 6.49 9.86
CA ALA A 192 -14.93 6.53 8.67
C ALA A 192 -14.19 6.37 7.33
N ALA A 193 -12.91 6.71 7.26
CA ALA A 193 -12.13 6.53 6.04
C ALA A 193 -11.86 5.04 5.71
N HIS A 194 -11.99 4.15 6.69
CA HIS A 194 -11.79 2.71 6.55
C HIS A 194 -13.10 1.90 6.61
N HIS A 195 -14.27 2.56 6.44
CA HIS A 195 -15.59 1.93 6.61
C HIS A 195 -15.86 0.76 5.64
N ASP A 196 -15.12 0.64 4.56
CA ASP A 196 -15.36 -0.31 3.46
C ASP A 196 -14.16 -1.19 3.08
N HIS A 197 -13.08 -1.15 3.85
CA HIS A 197 -11.89 -1.97 3.61
C HIS A 197 -11.09 -2.25 4.87
N LEU A 198 -10.22 -3.26 4.78
CA LEU A 198 -9.14 -3.49 5.72
C LEU A 198 -7.85 -2.94 5.10
N HIS A 199 -7.20 -2.01 5.78
CA HIS A 199 -5.91 -1.49 5.38
C HIS A 199 -4.79 -2.25 6.07
N PHE A 200 -3.81 -2.76 5.32
CA PHE A 200 -2.61 -3.40 5.85
C PHE A 200 -1.36 -2.69 5.34
N ASP A 201 -0.43 -2.36 6.23
CA ASP A 201 0.86 -1.80 5.83
C ASP A 201 2.03 -2.31 6.70
N ASN A 202 3.24 -2.14 6.16
CA ASN A 202 4.49 -2.47 6.84
C ASN A 202 5.24 -1.22 7.34
N GLY A 203 4.57 -0.06 7.40
CA GLY A 203 5.14 1.18 7.92
C GLY A 203 5.09 1.30 9.43
N GLY A 204 5.63 2.41 9.94
CA GLY A 204 5.59 2.72 11.36
C GLY A 204 6.47 1.83 12.23
N ARG A 205 6.20 1.86 13.54
CA ARG A 205 6.96 1.10 14.55
C ARG A 205 6.45 -0.33 14.76
N GLY A 206 5.30 -0.68 14.19
CA GLY A 206 4.65 -1.98 14.31
C GLY A 206 3.68 -2.09 15.50
N GLY A 207 2.86 -3.17 15.48
CA GLY A 207 1.91 -3.48 16.56
C GLY A 207 0.65 -2.60 16.59
N TYR A 208 0.36 -1.84 15.53
CA TYR A 208 -0.85 -1.01 15.47
C TYR A 208 -1.99 -1.76 14.77
N CYS A 209 -2.93 -2.27 15.56
CA CYS A 209 -4.06 -3.07 15.09
C CYS A 209 -5.38 -2.47 15.62
N ARG A 210 -6.17 -1.79 14.75
CA ARG A 210 -7.41 -1.07 15.09
C ARG A 210 -8.56 -1.43 14.17
#